data_bc7b58316714793410c2691808d5fd71
#
_entry.id   bc7b58316714793410c2691808d5fd71
#
_cell.length_a   1.000
_cell.length_b   1.000
_cell.length_c   1.000
_cell.angle_alpha   90.00
_cell.angle_beta   90.00
_cell.angle_gamma   90.00
#
_symmetry.space_group_name_H-M   'P 1'
#
loop_
_entity.id
_entity.type
_entity.pdbx_description
1 polymer ?
#
loop_
_entity_poly.entity_id
_entity_poly.type
_entity_poly.pdbx_seq_one_letter_code
_entity_poly.pdbx_strand_id
1 'polypeptide(L)'
;NFVVLMAAVSVYNSAIYSNSRMLYGLASTEDAPVFLSKLSGSGVPVRGILISSGITLICVALNYFFPGKVFLLLISVATCAAVISWSVICITHLKFRRHCERAGRMTAFRSHLFPWANYIALVFLALVLIFMAQIPDMQLAVAILPVWLVLLYIGYRWKKR
;
A
#
# COMPACT_ATOMS: atom_id res chain seq x y z
N ASN A 1 22.54 13.26 -14.31
CA ASN A 1 22.38 12.97 -12.87
C ASN A 1 21.50 13.99 -12.11
N PHE A 2 21.60 15.31 -12.41
CA PHE A 2 20.76 16.34 -11.75
C PHE A 2 19.25 16.14 -11.97
N VAL A 3 18.83 15.86 -13.20
CA VAL A 3 17.41 15.59 -13.54
C VAL A 3 16.87 14.38 -12.77
N VAL A 4 17.65 13.31 -12.69
CA VAL A 4 17.27 12.09 -11.93
C VAL A 4 17.13 12.40 -10.45
N LEU A 5 18.05 13.19 -9.88
CA LEU A 5 17.96 13.62 -8.49
C LEU A 5 16.70 14.45 -8.23
N MET A 6 16.40 15.43 -9.07
CA MET A 6 15.20 16.25 -8.93
C MET A 6 13.91 15.43 -9.07
N ALA A 7 13.89 14.47 -10.00
CA ALA A 7 12.77 13.54 -10.14
C ALA A 7 12.58 12.68 -8.86
N ALA A 8 13.68 12.14 -8.32
CA ALA A 8 13.63 11.34 -7.08
C ALA A 8 13.11 12.16 -5.88
N VAL A 9 13.59 13.40 -5.71
CA VAL A 9 13.11 14.30 -4.66
C VAL A 9 11.62 14.61 -4.82
N SER A 10 11.15 14.84 -6.04
CA SER A 10 9.75 15.11 -6.33
C SER A 10 8.85 13.92 -6.00
N VAL A 11 9.26 12.70 -6.41
CA VAL A 11 8.54 11.46 -6.10
C VAL A 11 8.51 11.22 -4.59
N TYR A 12 9.63 11.42 -3.90
CA TYR A 12 9.72 11.27 -2.45
C TYR A 12 8.80 12.25 -1.70
N ASN A 13 8.79 13.51 -2.10
CA ASN A 13 7.90 14.52 -1.53
C ASN A 13 6.42 14.13 -1.71
N SER A 14 6.04 13.68 -2.91
CA SER A 14 4.68 13.20 -3.20
C SER A 14 4.30 11.98 -2.36
N ALA A 15 5.24 11.05 -2.15
CA ALA A 15 5.02 9.86 -1.33
C ALA A 15 4.79 10.24 0.15
N ILE A 16 5.62 11.12 0.72
CA ILE A 16 5.43 11.60 2.11
C ILE A 16 4.10 12.31 2.26
N TYR A 17 3.74 13.19 1.32
CA TYR A 17 2.46 13.89 1.34
C TYR A 17 1.29 12.89 1.34
N SER A 18 1.28 11.94 0.42
CA SER A 18 0.22 10.94 0.30
C SER A 18 0.13 10.05 1.55
N ASN A 19 1.26 9.52 2.04
CA ASN A 19 1.30 8.67 3.22
C ASN A 19 0.82 9.39 4.48
N SER A 20 1.25 10.64 4.69
CA SER A 20 0.84 11.42 5.85
C SER A 20 -0.66 11.71 5.86
N ARG A 21 -1.24 11.98 4.68
CA ARG A 21 -2.69 12.20 4.53
C ARG A 21 -3.48 10.92 4.72
N MET A 22 -2.99 9.77 4.23
CA MET A 22 -3.62 8.46 4.45
C MET A 22 -3.61 8.09 5.94
N LEU A 23 -2.47 8.27 6.63
CA LEU A 23 -2.38 8.02 8.07
C LEU A 23 -3.35 8.91 8.87
N TYR A 24 -3.46 10.18 8.50
CA TYR A 24 -4.44 11.09 9.07
C TYR A 24 -5.88 10.61 8.81
N GLY A 25 -6.21 10.24 7.57
CA GLY A 25 -7.52 9.71 7.20
C GLY A 25 -7.90 8.47 8.02
N LEU A 26 -6.99 7.49 8.12
CA LEU A 26 -7.19 6.29 8.94
C LEU A 26 -7.36 6.60 10.43
N ALA A 27 -6.64 7.61 10.95
CA ALA A 27 -6.77 8.01 12.34
C ALA A 27 -8.07 8.78 12.61
N SER A 28 -8.60 9.52 11.64
CA SER A 28 -9.87 10.23 11.75
C SER A 28 -11.09 9.31 11.68
N THR A 29 -10.97 8.13 11.04
CA THR A 29 -11.97 7.05 11.06
C THR A 29 -11.76 6.05 12.20
N GLU A 30 -10.88 6.38 13.13
CA GLU A 30 -10.49 5.50 14.24
C GLU A 30 -9.80 4.19 13.80
N ASP A 31 -9.41 4.03 12.55
CA ASP A 31 -8.70 2.83 12.04
C ASP A 31 -7.18 2.86 12.28
N ALA A 32 -6.65 3.97 12.79
CA ALA A 32 -5.26 4.13 13.22
C ALA A 32 -5.20 4.83 14.60
N PRO A 33 -4.03 4.86 15.26
CA PRO A 33 -3.88 5.53 16.55
C PRO A 33 -4.27 7.02 16.50
N VAL A 34 -5.09 7.44 17.46
CA VAL A 34 -5.69 8.79 17.53
C VAL A 34 -4.65 9.93 17.53
N PHE A 35 -3.41 9.66 17.98
CA PHE A 35 -2.36 10.68 17.95
C PHE A 35 -2.00 11.17 16.54
N LEU A 36 -2.29 10.37 15.50
CA LEU A 36 -2.09 10.73 14.10
C LEU A 36 -3.19 11.62 13.51
N SER A 37 -4.32 11.74 14.19
CA SER A 37 -5.45 12.61 13.78
C SER A 37 -5.23 14.09 14.06
N LYS A 38 -4.14 14.45 14.77
CA LYS A 38 -3.86 15.85 15.08
C LYS A 38 -3.16 16.55 13.92
N LEU A 39 -3.78 17.63 13.44
CA LEU A 39 -3.22 18.55 12.46
C LEU A 39 -2.48 19.70 13.15
N SER A 40 -1.52 20.30 12.46
CA SER A 40 -0.93 21.57 12.89
C SER A 40 -1.91 22.72 12.64
N GLY A 41 -1.61 23.91 13.18
CA GLY A 41 -2.43 25.11 12.96
C GLY A 41 -2.63 25.47 11.48
N SER A 42 -1.76 24.97 10.59
CA SER A 42 -1.85 25.14 9.13
C SER A 42 -2.56 23.97 8.41
N GLY A 43 -3.21 23.05 9.15
CA GLY A 43 -3.93 21.90 8.56
C GLY A 43 -3.01 20.78 8.03
N VAL A 44 -1.73 20.76 8.41
CA VAL A 44 -0.73 19.77 7.95
C VAL A 44 -0.61 18.62 8.96
N PRO A 45 -0.64 17.34 8.53
CA PRO A 45 -0.47 16.18 9.38
C PRO A 45 1.01 15.93 9.73
N VAL A 46 1.62 16.83 10.48
CA VAL A 46 3.07 16.81 10.80
C VAL A 46 3.51 15.49 11.42
N ARG A 47 2.69 14.87 12.25
CA ARG A 47 3.02 13.60 12.91
C ARG A 47 3.14 12.46 11.91
N GLY A 48 2.27 12.40 10.90
CA GLY A 48 2.35 11.45 9.80
C GLY A 48 3.63 11.66 8.96
N ILE A 49 3.98 12.92 8.70
CA ILE A 49 5.21 13.29 7.99
C ILE A 49 6.44 12.81 8.77
N LEU A 50 6.52 13.11 10.07
CA LEU A 50 7.66 12.72 10.90
C LEU A 50 7.85 11.21 10.98
N ILE A 51 6.76 10.44 11.11
CA ILE A 51 6.84 8.97 11.11
C ILE A 51 7.30 8.45 9.76
N SER A 52 6.71 8.91 8.66
CA SER A 52 7.11 8.48 7.31
C SER A 52 8.57 8.82 7.01
N SER A 53 9.01 10.03 7.38
CA SER A 53 10.41 10.46 7.20
C SER A 53 11.37 9.67 8.10
N GLY A 54 10.98 9.37 9.34
CA GLY A 54 11.76 8.56 10.27
C GLY A 54 11.98 7.13 9.75
N ILE A 55 10.93 6.49 9.24
CA ILE A 55 11.02 5.16 8.62
C ILE A 55 11.95 5.21 7.40
N THR A 56 11.81 6.23 6.55
CA THR A 56 12.70 6.38 5.39
C THR A 56 14.15 6.56 5.82
N LEU A 57 14.43 7.35 6.86
CA LEU A 57 15.79 7.55 7.38
C LEU A 57 16.39 6.21 7.86
N ILE A 58 15.60 5.40 8.56
CA ILE A 58 16.03 4.05 8.98
C ILE A 58 16.34 3.18 7.75
N CYS A 59 15.49 3.18 6.74
CA CYS A 59 15.73 2.42 5.50
C CYS A 59 17.01 2.89 4.78
N VAL A 60 17.26 4.18 4.73
CA VAL A 60 18.49 4.75 4.14
C VAL A 60 19.73 4.33 4.94
N ALA A 61 19.67 4.39 6.27
CA ALA A 61 20.77 3.95 7.14
C ALA A 61 21.06 2.45 6.95
N LEU A 62 20.02 1.60 6.92
CA LEU A 62 20.17 0.17 6.66
C LEU A 62 20.77 -0.11 5.28
N ASN A 63 20.37 0.64 4.26
CA ASN A 63 20.92 0.49 2.92
C ASN A 63 22.40 0.92 2.84
N TYR A 64 22.81 1.87 3.66
CA TYR A 64 24.22 2.27 3.77
C TYR A 64 25.10 1.15 4.34
N PHE A 65 24.62 0.44 5.38
CA PHE A 65 25.36 -0.68 5.98
C PHE A 65 25.33 -1.96 5.14
N PHE A 66 24.24 -2.21 4.40
CA PHE A 66 24.03 -3.41 3.60
C PHE A 66 23.62 -3.06 2.16
N PRO A 67 24.49 -2.43 1.37
CA PRO A 67 24.17 -1.97 0.03
C PRO A 67 23.75 -3.14 -0.88
N GLY A 68 22.76 -2.91 -1.71
CA GLY A 68 22.23 -3.88 -2.67
C GLY A 68 21.19 -4.83 -2.08
N LYS A 69 21.46 -5.54 -1.00
CA LYS A 69 20.52 -6.49 -0.39
C LYS A 69 19.27 -5.80 0.18
N VAL A 70 19.47 -4.73 0.94
CA VAL A 70 18.36 -3.96 1.53
C VAL A 70 17.52 -3.29 0.46
N PHE A 71 18.15 -2.75 -0.59
CA PHE A 71 17.46 -2.13 -1.70
C PHE A 71 16.54 -3.10 -2.43
N LEU A 72 17.03 -4.30 -2.78
CA LEU A 72 16.23 -5.34 -3.42
C LEU A 72 15.08 -5.81 -2.53
N LEU A 73 15.33 -5.97 -1.23
CA LEU A 73 14.29 -6.33 -0.26
C LEU A 73 13.20 -5.25 -0.19
N LEU A 74 13.57 -3.98 -0.10
CA LEU A 74 12.61 -2.86 -0.02
C LEU A 74 11.75 -2.75 -1.28
N ILE A 75 12.35 -2.89 -2.48
CA ILE A 75 11.60 -2.92 -3.74
C ILE A 75 10.65 -4.10 -3.77
N SER A 76 11.09 -5.28 -3.35
CA SER A 76 10.26 -6.48 -3.34
C SER A 76 9.07 -6.34 -2.38
N VAL A 77 9.28 -5.80 -1.18
CA VAL A 77 8.20 -5.50 -0.21
C VAL A 77 7.23 -4.47 -0.77
N ALA A 78 7.74 -3.40 -1.40
CA ALA A 78 6.90 -2.37 -2.02
C ALA A 78 6.04 -2.95 -3.17
N THR A 79 6.63 -3.82 -4.00
CA THR A 79 5.90 -4.53 -5.07
C THR A 79 4.82 -5.44 -4.51
N CYS A 80 5.11 -6.23 -3.48
CA CYS A 80 4.11 -7.06 -2.78
C CYS A 80 2.95 -6.21 -2.24
N ALA A 81 3.25 -5.09 -1.59
CA ALA A 81 2.23 -4.18 -1.07
C ALA A 81 1.36 -3.59 -2.19
N ALA A 82 1.94 -3.22 -3.33
CA ALA A 82 1.21 -2.74 -4.50
C ALA A 82 0.30 -3.84 -5.08
N VAL A 83 0.78 -5.06 -5.23
CA VAL A 83 0.00 -6.21 -5.72
C VAL A 83 -1.20 -6.49 -4.82
N ILE A 84 -1.01 -6.47 -3.49
CA ILE A 84 -2.12 -6.63 -2.53
C ILE A 84 -3.13 -5.50 -2.69
N SER A 85 -2.68 -4.25 -2.73
CA SER A 85 -3.56 -3.08 -2.85
C SER A 85 -4.42 -3.16 -4.10
N TRP A 86 -3.83 -3.49 -5.25
CA TRP A 86 -4.57 -3.64 -6.51
C TRP A 86 -5.49 -4.85 -6.50
N SER A 87 -5.10 -5.95 -5.87
CA SER A 87 -5.97 -7.12 -5.71
C SER A 87 -7.21 -6.78 -4.87
N VAL A 88 -7.02 -6.05 -3.77
CA VAL A 88 -8.14 -5.58 -2.92
C VAL A 88 -9.06 -4.64 -3.69
N ILE A 89 -8.52 -3.71 -4.49
CA ILE A 89 -9.32 -2.83 -5.35
C ILE A 89 -10.15 -3.65 -6.35
N CYS A 90 -9.55 -4.62 -7.04
CA CYS A 90 -10.27 -5.49 -8.00
C CYS A 90 -11.39 -6.29 -7.31
N ILE A 91 -11.10 -6.89 -6.16
CA ILE A 91 -12.09 -7.68 -5.38
C ILE A 91 -13.22 -6.77 -4.86
N THR A 92 -12.88 -5.59 -4.36
CA THR A 92 -13.87 -4.62 -3.87
C THR A 92 -14.75 -4.14 -5.00
N HIS A 93 -14.21 -3.85 -6.17
CA HIS A 93 -14.97 -3.48 -7.34
C HIS A 93 -15.95 -4.60 -7.79
N LEU A 94 -15.50 -5.86 -7.80
CA LEU A 94 -16.36 -7.01 -8.10
C LEU A 94 -17.52 -7.13 -7.10
N LYS A 95 -17.22 -7.03 -5.80
CA LYS A 95 -18.24 -7.11 -4.73
C LYS A 95 -19.22 -5.95 -4.80
N PHE A 96 -18.73 -4.74 -4.99
CA PHE A 96 -19.54 -3.53 -5.09
C PHE A 96 -20.52 -3.61 -6.25
N ARG A 97 -20.08 -3.99 -7.45
CA ARG A 97 -20.98 -4.12 -8.61
C ARG A 97 -22.01 -5.19 -8.43
N ARG A 98 -21.64 -6.37 -7.92
CA ARG A 98 -22.62 -7.43 -7.61
C ARG A 98 -23.65 -6.97 -6.57
N HIS A 99 -23.23 -6.16 -5.59
CA HIS A 99 -24.16 -5.60 -4.61
C HIS A 99 -25.13 -4.60 -5.26
N CYS A 100 -24.63 -3.70 -6.11
CA CYS A 100 -25.48 -2.74 -6.84
C CYS A 100 -26.48 -3.44 -7.77
N GLU A 101 -26.04 -4.46 -8.51
CA GLU A 101 -26.91 -5.25 -9.39
C GLU A 101 -28.04 -5.95 -8.60
N ARG A 102 -27.71 -6.54 -7.44
CA ARG A 102 -28.73 -7.16 -6.55
C ARG A 102 -29.70 -6.15 -5.95
N ALA A 103 -29.25 -4.91 -5.72
CA ALA A 103 -30.06 -3.82 -5.18
C ALA A 103 -30.88 -3.08 -6.27
N GLY A 104 -30.83 -3.53 -7.53
CA GLY A 104 -31.50 -2.85 -8.66
C GLY A 104 -30.96 -1.46 -8.99
N ARG A 105 -29.80 -1.09 -8.45
CA ARG A 105 -29.16 0.22 -8.67
C ARG A 105 -28.18 0.12 -9.82
N MET A 106 -28.45 0.86 -10.89
CA MET A 106 -27.53 0.98 -12.01
C MET A 106 -26.44 2.00 -11.70
N THR A 107 -25.16 1.59 -11.81
CA THR A 107 -24.03 2.53 -11.72
C THR A 107 -24.00 3.39 -12.99
N ALA A 108 -23.83 4.70 -12.85
CA ALA A 108 -23.78 5.64 -13.98
C ALA A 108 -22.62 5.33 -14.95
N PHE A 109 -21.51 4.79 -14.43
CA PHE A 109 -20.36 4.39 -15.24
C PHE A 109 -20.28 2.87 -15.36
N ARG A 110 -20.39 2.35 -16.58
CA ARG A 110 -20.26 0.92 -16.89
C ARG A 110 -18.87 0.62 -17.46
N SER A 111 -18.11 -0.26 -16.80
CA SER A 111 -16.90 -0.82 -17.39
C SER A 111 -17.28 -1.81 -18.50
N HIS A 112 -16.76 -1.61 -19.72
CA HIS A 112 -17.12 -2.40 -20.91
C HIS A 112 -16.78 -3.90 -20.78
N LEU A 113 -15.69 -4.23 -20.06
CA LEU A 113 -15.18 -5.60 -19.91
C LEU A 113 -15.48 -6.22 -18.53
N PHE A 114 -16.45 -5.67 -17.80
CA PHE A 114 -16.86 -6.28 -16.53
C PHE A 114 -17.61 -7.61 -16.78
N PRO A 115 -17.36 -8.69 -16.02
CA PRO A 115 -16.37 -8.85 -14.91
C PRO A 115 -14.98 -9.33 -15.35
N TRP A 116 -14.79 -9.63 -16.64
CA TRP A 116 -13.59 -10.28 -17.17
C TRP A 116 -12.30 -9.51 -16.92
N ALA A 117 -12.33 -8.19 -17.07
CA ALA A 117 -11.16 -7.35 -16.83
C ALA A 117 -10.60 -7.52 -15.40
N ASN A 118 -11.48 -7.63 -14.40
CA ASN A 118 -11.06 -7.82 -13.01
C ASN A 118 -10.48 -9.21 -12.77
N TYR A 119 -11.00 -10.26 -13.41
CA TYR A 119 -10.45 -11.61 -13.31
C TYR A 119 -9.09 -11.70 -13.99
N ILE A 120 -8.93 -11.12 -15.17
CA ILE A 120 -7.65 -11.08 -15.88
C ILE A 120 -6.61 -10.34 -15.03
N ALA A 121 -6.98 -9.18 -14.46
CA ALA A 121 -6.09 -8.43 -13.58
C ALA A 121 -5.69 -9.25 -12.35
N LEU A 122 -6.61 -9.96 -11.69
CA LEU A 122 -6.30 -10.80 -10.53
C LEU A 122 -5.39 -11.98 -10.89
N VAL A 123 -5.62 -12.63 -12.03
CA VAL A 123 -4.73 -13.70 -12.52
C VAL A 123 -3.34 -13.16 -12.80
N PHE A 124 -3.23 -12.00 -13.46
CA PHE A 124 -1.94 -11.36 -13.72
C PHE A 124 -1.19 -11.01 -12.42
N LEU A 125 -1.88 -10.43 -11.43
CA LEU A 125 -1.30 -10.11 -10.12
C LEU A 125 -0.85 -11.38 -9.37
N ALA A 126 -1.62 -12.47 -9.46
CA ALA A 126 -1.21 -13.76 -8.89
C ALA A 126 0.04 -14.32 -9.57
N LEU A 127 0.13 -14.23 -10.91
CA LEU A 127 1.33 -14.63 -11.65
C LEU A 127 2.56 -13.82 -11.23
N VAL A 128 2.43 -12.51 -11.03
CA VAL A 128 3.53 -11.67 -10.52
C VAL A 128 4.06 -12.20 -9.19
N LEU A 129 3.17 -12.54 -8.23
CA LEU A 129 3.60 -13.11 -6.94
C LEU A 129 4.28 -14.48 -7.10
N ILE A 130 3.76 -15.33 -8.00
CA ILE A 130 4.37 -16.64 -8.29
C ILE A 130 5.79 -16.47 -8.85
N PHE A 131 5.98 -15.57 -9.80
CA PHE A 131 7.31 -15.28 -10.35
C PHE A 131 8.26 -14.69 -9.30
N MET A 132 7.79 -13.77 -8.48
CA MET A 132 8.59 -13.23 -7.37
C MET A 132 9.02 -14.31 -6.38
N ALA A 133 8.17 -15.30 -6.11
CA ALA A 133 8.49 -16.42 -5.23
C ALA A 133 9.58 -17.36 -5.80
N GLN A 134 9.82 -17.33 -7.11
CA GLN A 134 10.87 -18.13 -7.77
C GLN A 134 12.24 -17.42 -7.79
N ILE A 135 12.28 -16.11 -7.54
CA ILE A 135 13.52 -15.33 -7.53
C ILE A 135 14.09 -15.34 -6.10
N PRO A 136 15.29 -15.90 -5.86
CA PRO A 136 15.85 -16.06 -4.52
C PRO A 136 15.89 -14.76 -3.69
N ASP A 137 16.26 -13.63 -4.33
CA ASP A 137 16.34 -12.32 -3.66
C ASP A 137 14.99 -11.72 -3.27
N MET A 138 13.88 -12.23 -3.85
CA MET A 138 12.53 -11.73 -3.60
C MET A 138 11.67 -12.68 -2.74
N GLN A 139 12.11 -13.92 -2.55
CA GLN A 139 11.38 -14.95 -1.77
C GLN A 139 11.05 -14.47 -0.36
N LEU A 140 11.99 -13.79 0.29
CA LEU A 140 11.81 -13.29 1.65
C LEU A 140 10.65 -12.30 1.75
N ALA A 141 10.51 -11.41 0.76
CA ALA A 141 9.41 -10.44 0.73
C ALA A 141 8.05 -11.14 0.57
N VAL A 142 7.97 -12.16 -0.30
CA VAL A 142 6.75 -12.96 -0.48
C VAL A 142 6.42 -13.78 0.77
N ALA A 143 7.43 -14.33 1.46
CA ALA A 143 7.23 -15.08 2.71
C ALA A 143 6.76 -14.20 3.90
N ILE A 144 7.20 -12.95 3.95
CA ILE A 144 6.77 -11.98 4.98
C ILE A 144 5.30 -11.54 4.77
N LEU A 145 4.79 -11.57 3.54
CA LEU A 145 3.46 -11.10 3.20
C LEU A 145 2.32 -11.76 4.01
N PRO A 146 2.22 -13.11 4.12
CA PRO A 146 1.17 -13.74 4.94
C PRO A 146 1.31 -13.38 6.42
N VAL A 147 2.54 -13.27 6.94
CA VAL A 147 2.78 -12.84 8.33
C VAL A 147 2.25 -11.42 8.55
N TRP A 148 2.52 -10.52 7.61
CA TRP A 148 2.02 -9.14 7.65
C TRP A 148 0.48 -9.09 7.63
N LEU A 149 -0.16 -9.87 6.76
CA LEU A 149 -1.63 -9.94 6.69
C LEU A 149 -2.25 -10.48 7.99
N VAL A 150 -1.62 -11.48 8.61
CA VAL A 150 -2.06 -12.02 9.91
C VAL A 150 -1.91 -10.96 11.01
N LEU A 151 -0.80 -10.24 11.05
CA LEU A 151 -0.60 -9.14 12.02
C LEU A 151 -1.65 -8.03 11.86
N LEU A 152 -1.94 -7.63 10.63
CA LEU A 152 -3.01 -6.66 10.34
C LEU A 152 -4.38 -7.19 10.80
N TYR A 153 -4.70 -8.45 10.54
CA TYR A 153 -5.95 -9.07 10.96
C TYR A 153 -6.08 -9.13 12.49
N ILE A 154 -5.02 -9.50 13.19
CA ILE A 154 -4.97 -9.52 14.67
C ILE A 154 -5.17 -8.10 15.22
N GLY A 155 -4.45 -7.11 14.68
CA GLY A 155 -4.59 -5.71 15.08
C GLY A 155 -6.01 -5.17 14.86
N TYR A 156 -6.63 -5.51 13.72
CA TYR A 156 -8.02 -5.17 13.44
C TYR A 156 -9.00 -5.81 14.44
N ARG A 157 -8.81 -7.09 14.76
CA ARG A 157 -9.67 -7.77 15.75
C ARG A 157 -9.51 -7.24 17.16
N TRP A 158 -8.28 -6.89 17.55
CA TRP A 158 -8.03 -6.34 18.88
C TRP A 158 -8.73 -4.99 19.09
N LYS A 159 -8.78 -4.20 18.03
CA LYS A 159 -9.43 -2.88 18.09
C LYS A 159 -10.96 -2.96 18.09
N LYS A 160 -11.53 -4.01 17.53
CA LYS A 160 -12.99 -4.19 17.42
C LYS A 160 -13.61 -4.84 18.68
N ARG A 161 -12.78 -5.19 19.68
CA ARG A 161 -13.19 -5.58 21.04
C ARG A 161 -13.17 -4.38 21.96
#